data_7c12432422496fbef44f59f972521cce
#
_entry.id   7c12432422496fbef44f59f972521cce
#
_cell.length_a   1.000
_cell.length_b   1.000
_cell.length_c   1.000
_cell.angle_alpha   90.00
_cell.angle_beta   90.00
_cell.angle_gamma   90.00
#
_symmetry.space_group_name_H-M   'P 1'
#
loop_
_entity.id
_entity.type
_entity.pdbx_description
1 polymer ?
#
loop_
_entity_poly.entity_id
_entity_poly.type
_entity_poly.pdbx_seq_one_letter_code
_entity_poly.pdbx_strand_id
1 'polypeptide(L)'
;MKNLDKYRGCLIGGAAGDALGYAVEFLSEDAIFDKYGKNGITEYKLINGVAQISDDTQMTLFTANGLLIGTTRGMTRGIIGSYPSYISNCYKDWFRTQTEKFPLNTETTYSWLVNIPELFALRAPGNTCLSAINASLNGAVGTIENPINNSKGCGGVMRVAL
;
A
#
# COMPACT_ATOMS: atom_id res chain seq x y z
N MET A 1 2.57 -26.78 -7.43
CA MET A 1 2.00 -26.22 -6.19
C MET A 1 2.49 -24.79 -6.05
N LYS A 2 1.57 -23.83 -5.89
CA LYS A 2 1.98 -22.44 -5.53
C LYS A 2 2.57 -22.48 -4.13
N ASN A 3 3.80 -21.97 -3.98
CA ASN A 3 4.49 -22.01 -2.70
C ASN A 3 4.04 -20.81 -1.85
N LEU A 4 3.19 -21.05 -0.85
CA LEU A 4 2.66 -20.02 0.05
C LEU A 4 3.78 -19.19 0.73
N ASP A 5 4.92 -19.82 1.01
CA ASP A 5 6.04 -19.13 1.66
C ASP A 5 6.68 -18.07 0.75
N LYS A 6 6.61 -18.22 -0.58
CA LYS A 6 7.07 -17.17 -1.49
C LYS A 6 6.19 -15.92 -1.43
N TYR A 7 4.87 -16.09 -1.33
CA TYR A 7 3.95 -14.95 -1.16
C TYR A 7 4.14 -14.26 0.20
N ARG A 8 4.26 -15.05 1.27
CA ARG A 8 4.57 -14.53 2.60
C ARG A 8 5.93 -13.81 2.62
N GLY A 9 6.94 -14.42 2.01
CA GLY A 9 8.28 -13.85 1.89
C GLY A 9 8.29 -12.53 1.11
N CYS A 10 7.49 -12.44 0.04
CA CYS A 10 7.33 -11.20 -0.73
C CYS A 10 6.76 -10.07 0.13
N LEU A 11 5.65 -10.33 0.83
CA LEU A 11 5.00 -9.32 1.69
C LEU A 11 5.87 -8.91 2.89
N ILE A 12 6.44 -9.89 3.60
CA ILE A 12 7.27 -9.63 4.78
C ILE A 12 8.59 -8.99 4.38
N GLY A 13 9.23 -9.47 3.30
CA GLY A 13 10.48 -8.92 2.81
C GLY A 13 10.32 -7.49 2.30
N GLY A 14 9.22 -7.20 1.58
CA GLY A 14 8.88 -5.85 1.16
C GLY A 14 8.67 -4.92 2.35
N ALA A 15 7.88 -5.35 3.35
CA ALA A 15 7.64 -4.56 4.56
C ALA A 15 8.92 -4.34 5.38
N ALA A 16 9.81 -5.33 5.45
CA ALA A 16 11.10 -5.20 6.14
C ALA A 16 12.02 -4.19 5.42
N GLY A 17 12.08 -4.24 4.08
CA GLY A 17 12.84 -3.28 3.29
C GLY A 17 12.29 -1.86 3.40
N ASP A 18 10.98 -1.71 3.27
CA ASP A 18 10.27 -0.45 3.43
C ASP A 18 10.52 0.14 4.84
N ALA A 19 10.34 -0.63 5.91
CA ALA A 19 10.56 -0.16 7.28
C ALA A 19 12.01 0.27 7.55
N LEU A 20 12.99 -0.31 6.87
CA LEU A 20 14.38 0.14 6.94
C LEU A 20 14.58 1.44 6.16
N GLY A 21 14.09 1.49 4.92
CA GLY A 21 14.24 2.63 3.99
C GLY A 21 13.44 3.86 4.41
N TYR A 22 12.25 3.68 4.97
CA TYR A 22 11.37 4.79 5.37
C TYR A 22 12.02 5.76 6.36
N ALA A 23 12.92 5.27 7.22
CA ALA A 23 13.65 6.10 8.18
C ALA A 23 14.59 7.12 7.53
N VAL A 24 14.94 6.95 6.27
CA VAL A 24 15.87 7.77 5.49
C VAL A 24 15.30 8.31 4.19
N GLU A 25 14.07 7.96 3.82
CA GLU A 25 13.43 8.25 2.54
C GLU A 25 13.50 9.73 2.13
N PHE A 26 13.39 10.64 3.11
CA PHE A 26 13.40 12.09 2.89
C PHE A 26 14.71 12.75 3.25
N LEU A 27 15.78 12.00 3.46
CA LEU A 27 17.11 12.51 3.74
C LEU A 27 17.96 12.56 2.47
N SER A 28 18.83 13.55 2.34
CA SER A 28 19.88 13.54 1.34
C SER A 28 20.94 12.49 1.66
N GLU A 29 21.71 12.06 0.67
CA GLU A 29 22.82 11.13 0.85
C GLU A 29 23.79 11.59 1.93
N ASP A 30 24.19 12.87 1.88
CA ASP A 30 25.08 13.46 2.88
C ASP A 30 24.48 13.37 4.29
N ALA A 31 23.19 13.70 4.45
CA ALA A 31 22.51 13.61 5.73
C ALA A 31 22.38 12.16 6.25
N ILE A 32 22.26 11.18 5.33
CA ILE A 32 22.28 9.76 5.70
C ILE A 32 23.67 9.36 6.20
N PHE A 33 24.74 9.73 5.49
CA PHE A 33 26.10 9.40 5.89
C PHE A 33 26.54 10.13 7.16
N ASP A 34 26.15 11.38 7.34
CA ASP A 34 26.39 12.12 8.58
C ASP A 34 25.73 11.47 9.79
N LYS A 35 24.54 10.92 9.61
CA LYS A 35 23.75 10.35 10.70
C LYS A 35 24.06 8.90 11.01
N TYR A 36 24.30 8.09 9.98
CA TYR A 36 24.43 6.64 10.07
C TYR A 36 25.83 6.13 9.71
N GLY A 37 26.74 7.04 9.31
CA GLY A 37 28.07 6.68 8.85
C GLY A 37 28.10 6.22 7.38
N LYS A 38 29.30 5.95 6.87
CA LYS A 38 29.56 5.62 5.44
C LYS A 38 28.82 4.40 4.89
N ASN A 39 28.29 3.55 5.74
CA ASN A 39 27.53 2.35 5.35
C ASN A 39 26.02 2.64 5.25
N GLY A 40 25.59 3.87 5.55
CA GLY A 40 24.18 4.22 5.61
C GLY A 40 23.43 3.52 6.76
N ILE A 41 22.11 3.44 6.65
CA ILE A 41 21.27 2.79 7.66
C ILE A 41 21.40 1.26 7.57
N THR A 42 21.75 0.63 8.67
CA THR A 42 21.90 -0.84 8.79
C THR A 42 21.02 -1.45 9.86
N GLU A 43 20.32 -0.61 10.65
CA GLU A 43 19.44 -1.03 11.72
C GLU A 43 18.11 -0.29 11.65
N TYR A 44 17.06 -0.94 12.09
CA TYR A 44 15.72 -0.33 12.11
C TYR A 44 15.64 0.83 13.10
N LYS A 45 15.08 1.95 12.65
CA LYS A 45 14.65 3.01 13.54
C LYS A 45 13.32 2.62 14.18
N LEU A 46 13.34 2.36 15.49
CA LEU A 46 12.13 2.00 16.23
C LEU A 46 11.43 3.25 16.80
N ILE A 47 10.11 3.27 16.67
CA ILE A 47 9.21 4.21 17.34
C ILE A 47 8.31 3.38 18.25
N ASN A 48 8.44 3.60 19.57
CA ASN A 48 7.76 2.77 20.58
C ASN A 48 8.01 1.25 20.41
N GLY A 49 9.24 0.88 20.06
CA GLY A 49 9.64 -0.51 19.87
C GLY A 49 9.25 -1.14 18.54
N VAL A 50 8.66 -0.37 17.61
CA VAL A 50 8.19 -0.86 16.30
C VAL A 50 8.87 -0.11 15.17
N ALA A 51 9.41 -0.83 14.18
CA ALA A 51 9.84 -0.26 12.91
C ALA A 51 8.60 0.11 12.07
N GLN A 52 8.53 1.36 11.65
CA GLN A 52 7.37 1.89 10.92
C GLN A 52 7.48 1.59 9.43
N ILE A 53 6.42 1.06 8.85
CA ILE A 53 6.26 0.91 7.39
C ILE A 53 5.73 2.22 6.78
N SER A 54 5.93 2.43 5.48
CA SER A 54 5.37 3.54 4.70
C SER A 54 4.06 3.16 3.99
N ASP A 55 3.58 4.05 3.10
CA ASP A 55 2.47 3.77 2.19
C ASP A 55 2.81 2.69 1.16
N ASP A 56 4.09 2.43 0.87
CA ASP A 56 4.55 1.34 0.00
C ASP A 56 4.01 -0.01 0.49
N THR A 57 4.25 -0.33 1.76
CA THR A 57 3.73 -1.56 2.36
C THR A 57 2.21 -1.52 2.52
N GLN A 58 1.65 -0.38 2.96
CA GLN A 58 0.20 -0.27 3.11
C GLN A 58 -0.50 -0.57 1.77
N MET A 59 -0.11 0.08 0.68
CA MET A 59 -0.74 -0.13 -0.63
C MET A 59 -0.48 -1.53 -1.19
N THR A 60 0.68 -2.12 -0.95
CA THR A 60 0.97 -3.52 -1.30
C THR A 60 -0.01 -4.47 -0.60
N LEU A 61 -0.28 -4.26 0.69
CA LEU A 61 -1.26 -5.06 1.43
C LEU A 61 -2.68 -4.91 0.86
N PHE A 62 -3.09 -3.69 0.50
CA PHE A 62 -4.40 -3.47 -0.12
C PHE A 62 -4.49 -4.04 -1.54
N THR A 63 -3.38 -4.10 -2.31
CA THR A 63 -3.30 -4.85 -3.57
C THR A 63 -3.55 -6.33 -3.33
N ALA A 64 -2.81 -6.93 -2.39
CA ALA A 64 -2.96 -8.34 -2.02
C ALA A 64 -4.40 -8.66 -1.59
N ASN A 65 -4.99 -7.80 -0.79
CA ASN A 65 -6.36 -7.97 -0.32
C ASN A 65 -7.36 -7.94 -1.47
N GLY A 66 -7.21 -7.03 -2.44
CA GLY A 66 -8.06 -6.99 -3.64
C GLY A 66 -7.97 -8.28 -4.48
N LEU A 67 -6.76 -8.82 -4.65
CA LEU A 67 -6.53 -10.10 -5.34
C LEU A 67 -7.20 -11.27 -4.58
N LEU A 68 -7.04 -11.31 -3.26
CA LEU A 68 -7.65 -12.34 -2.40
C LEU A 68 -9.18 -12.28 -2.45
N ILE A 69 -9.77 -11.09 -2.36
CA ILE A 69 -11.24 -10.92 -2.43
C ILE A 69 -11.75 -11.40 -3.79
N GLY A 70 -11.13 -10.98 -4.89
CA GLY A 70 -11.52 -11.42 -6.24
C GLY A 70 -11.45 -12.93 -6.40
N THR A 71 -10.35 -13.54 -5.95
CA THR A 71 -10.16 -15.00 -6.00
C THR A 71 -11.17 -15.74 -5.13
N THR A 72 -11.37 -15.28 -3.88
CA THR A 72 -12.33 -15.90 -2.95
C THR A 72 -13.76 -15.85 -3.51
N ARG A 73 -14.17 -14.71 -4.08
CA ARG A 73 -15.50 -14.62 -4.75
C ARG A 73 -15.62 -15.55 -5.92
N GLY A 74 -14.57 -15.67 -6.74
CA GLY A 74 -14.55 -16.63 -7.86
C GLY A 74 -14.74 -18.06 -7.37
N MET A 75 -14.02 -18.45 -6.34
CA MET A 75 -14.07 -19.82 -5.78
C MET A 75 -15.39 -20.12 -5.06
N THR A 76 -15.96 -19.15 -4.33
CA THR A 76 -17.15 -19.40 -3.50
C THR A 76 -18.47 -19.16 -4.22
N ARG A 77 -18.51 -18.28 -5.22
CA ARG A 77 -19.73 -17.87 -5.91
C ARG A 77 -19.73 -18.15 -7.41
N GLY A 78 -18.62 -18.67 -7.95
CA GLY A 78 -18.47 -18.90 -9.40
C GLY A 78 -18.41 -17.62 -10.25
N ILE A 79 -18.28 -16.44 -9.61
CA ILE A 79 -18.29 -15.14 -10.29
C ILE A 79 -16.91 -14.53 -10.15
N ILE A 80 -16.17 -14.43 -11.25
CA ILE A 80 -14.88 -13.74 -11.33
C ILE A 80 -15.13 -12.39 -11.99
N GLY A 81 -14.98 -11.32 -11.21
CA GLY A 81 -14.96 -9.95 -11.74
C GLY A 81 -13.55 -9.55 -12.20
N SER A 82 -13.42 -8.30 -12.61
CA SER A 82 -12.12 -7.70 -12.97
C SER A 82 -11.24 -7.51 -11.72
N TYR A 83 -10.04 -8.13 -11.67
CA TYR A 83 -9.07 -7.90 -10.59
C TYR A 83 -8.72 -6.42 -10.39
N PRO A 84 -8.49 -5.60 -11.45
CA PRO A 84 -8.32 -4.16 -11.28
C PRO A 84 -9.46 -3.48 -10.51
N SER A 85 -10.72 -3.90 -10.71
CA SER A 85 -11.85 -3.34 -9.97
C SER A 85 -11.82 -3.72 -8.48
N TYR A 86 -11.43 -4.95 -8.15
CA TYR A 86 -11.27 -5.38 -6.76
C TYR A 86 -10.16 -4.60 -6.06
N ILE A 87 -9.01 -4.44 -6.72
CA ILE A 87 -7.88 -3.67 -6.20
C ILE A 87 -8.25 -2.20 -6.04
N SER A 88 -8.92 -1.61 -7.06
CA SER A 88 -9.39 -0.21 -7.00
C SER A 88 -10.31 0.05 -5.81
N ASN A 89 -11.25 -0.86 -5.52
CA ASN A 89 -12.12 -0.73 -4.36
C ASN A 89 -11.34 -0.84 -3.04
N CYS A 90 -10.34 -1.73 -2.96
CA CYS A 90 -9.46 -1.79 -1.80
C CYS A 90 -8.64 -0.51 -1.64
N TYR A 91 -8.17 0.12 -2.72
CA TYR A 91 -7.48 1.40 -2.63
C TYR A 91 -8.38 2.56 -2.19
N LYS A 92 -9.66 2.55 -2.53
CA LYS A 92 -10.63 3.52 -2.00
C LYS A 92 -10.76 3.38 -0.48
N ASP A 93 -10.76 2.16 0.02
CA ASP A 93 -10.75 1.90 1.47
C ASP A 93 -9.40 2.30 2.12
N TRP A 94 -8.26 2.04 1.46
CA TRP A 94 -6.98 2.56 1.92
C TRP A 94 -6.99 4.08 2.01
N PHE A 95 -7.50 4.80 1.01
CA PHE A 95 -7.64 6.25 1.04
C PHE A 95 -8.44 6.72 2.27
N ARG A 96 -9.50 6.00 2.62
CA ARG A 96 -10.28 6.28 3.83
C ARG A 96 -9.47 6.09 5.10
N THR A 97 -8.58 5.09 5.17
CA THR A 97 -7.69 4.93 6.34
C THR A 97 -6.69 6.09 6.48
N GLN A 98 -6.43 6.84 5.41
CA GLN A 98 -5.58 8.03 5.44
C GLN A 98 -6.33 9.32 5.79
N THR A 99 -7.65 9.35 5.64
CA THR A 99 -8.47 10.56 5.75
C THR A 99 -9.53 10.50 6.85
N GLU A 100 -9.89 9.31 7.31
CA GLU A 100 -10.91 9.08 8.33
C GLU A 100 -10.29 8.43 9.58
N LYS A 101 -11.03 8.43 10.68
CA LYS A 101 -10.59 7.78 11.94
C LYS A 101 -11.13 6.35 12.03
N PHE A 102 -10.35 5.49 12.67
CA PHE A 102 -10.79 4.15 13.06
C PHE A 102 -11.86 4.23 14.18
N PRO A 103 -12.87 3.36 14.16
CA PRO A 103 -13.24 2.42 13.10
C PRO A 103 -14.05 3.05 11.97
N LEU A 104 -13.95 2.50 10.76
CA LEU A 104 -14.87 2.84 9.67
C LEU A 104 -16.20 2.10 9.83
N ASN A 105 -17.27 2.65 9.21
CA ASN A 105 -18.51 1.89 9.02
C ASN A 105 -18.25 0.76 8.01
N THR A 106 -18.25 -0.48 8.49
CA THR A 106 -17.91 -1.68 7.70
C THR A 106 -18.97 -2.03 6.64
N GLU A 107 -20.20 -1.55 6.76
CA GLU A 107 -21.24 -1.76 5.73
C GLU A 107 -20.89 -1.09 4.40
N THR A 108 -20.05 -0.07 4.43
CA THR A 108 -19.62 0.70 3.25
C THR A 108 -18.20 0.39 2.81
N THR A 109 -17.53 -0.59 3.42
CA THR A 109 -16.15 -0.97 3.12
C THR A 109 -16.08 -2.26 2.33
N TYR A 110 -14.98 -2.43 1.62
CA TYR A 110 -14.71 -3.57 0.75
C TYR A 110 -13.56 -4.43 1.27
N SER A 111 -12.51 -3.76 1.74
CA SER A 111 -11.28 -4.38 2.21
C SER A 111 -11.42 -4.93 3.63
N TRP A 112 -10.88 -6.13 3.87
CA TRP A 112 -10.76 -6.68 5.24
C TRP A 112 -9.78 -5.91 6.11
N LEU A 113 -8.83 -5.19 5.49
CA LEU A 113 -7.77 -4.46 6.18
C LEU A 113 -8.26 -3.23 6.93
N VAL A 114 -9.48 -2.74 6.66
CA VAL A 114 -10.09 -1.63 7.41
C VAL A 114 -10.37 -1.97 8.88
N ASN A 115 -10.24 -3.24 9.27
CA ASN A 115 -10.38 -3.67 10.65
C ASN A 115 -9.04 -3.65 11.43
N ILE A 116 -7.96 -3.18 10.83
CA ILE A 116 -6.63 -3.11 11.43
C ILE A 116 -6.34 -1.65 11.80
N PRO A 117 -6.38 -1.27 13.10
CA PRO A 117 -6.21 0.11 13.55
C PRO A 117 -4.86 0.73 13.13
N GLU A 118 -3.80 -0.08 13.08
CA GLU A 118 -2.44 0.35 12.74
C GLU A 118 -2.30 0.87 11.30
N LEU A 119 -3.26 0.54 10.42
CA LEU A 119 -3.31 1.04 9.05
C LEU A 119 -3.95 2.45 8.95
N PHE A 120 -4.54 2.96 10.05
CA PHE A 120 -5.10 4.32 10.11
C PHE A 120 -4.02 5.32 10.52
N ALA A 121 -2.93 5.33 9.78
CA ALA A 121 -1.81 6.23 10.01
C ALA A 121 -1.28 6.76 8.68
N LEU A 122 -1.10 8.09 8.61
CA LEU A 122 -0.40 8.72 7.50
C LEU A 122 1.08 8.30 7.53
N ARG A 123 1.49 7.55 6.52
CA ARG A 123 2.83 6.99 6.37
C ARG A 123 3.45 7.47 5.06
N ALA A 124 3.61 8.79 4.97
CA ALA A 124 4.12 9.47 3.79
C ALA A 124 3.37 9.17 2.48
N PRO A 125 2.02 9.11 2.45
CA PRO A 125 1.31 8.74 1.23
C PRO A 125 1.60 9.73 0.11
N GLY A 126 1.99 9.20 -1.04
CA GLY A 126 2.31 10.00 -2.22
C GLY A 126 1.10 10.77 -2.73
N ASN A 127 1.25 12.08 -2.95
CA ASN A 127 0.17 12.95 -3.45
C ASN A 127 -0.43 12.44 -4.77
N THR A 128 0.37 11.80 -5.62
CA THR A 128 -0.09 11.18 -6.87
C THR A 128 -1.09 10.07 -6.61
N CYS A 129 -0.83 9.20 -5.63
CA CYS A 129 -1.71 8.10 -5.26
C CYS A 129 -3.00 8.64 -4.65
N LEU A 130 -2.90 9.58 -3.69
CA LEU A 130 -4.07 10.19 -3.05
C LEU A 130 -4.96 10.91 -4.06
N SER A 131 -4.39 11.75 -4.95
CA SER A 131 -5.16 12.50 -5.96
C SER A 131 -5.82 11.58 -6.98
N ALA A 132 -5.14 10.54 -7.45
CA ALA A 132 -5.72 9.58 -8.39
C ALA A 132 -6.88 8.79 -7.79
N ILE A 133 -6.76 8.35 -6.53
CA ILE A 133 -7.84 7.62 -5.85
C ILE A 133 -9.00 8.57 -5.56
N ASN A 134 -8.73 9.80 -5.11
CA ASN A 134 -9.78 10.80 -4.90
C ASN A 134 -10.53 11.11 -6.21
N ALA A 135 -9.84 11.27 -7.34
CA ALA A 135 -10.47 11.42 -8.63
C ALA A 135 -11.35 10.21 -9.00
N SER A 136 -10.88 8.99 -8.71
CA SER A 136 -11.66 7.76 -8.91
C SER A 136 -12.91 7.68 -8.02
N LEU A 137 -12.86 8.20 -6.79
CA LEU A 137 -14.04 8.32 -5.92
C LEU A 137 -15.08 9.28 -6.52
N ASN A 138 -14.64 10.30 -7.26
CA ASN A 138 -15.49 11.26 -7.97
C ASN A 138 -15.83 10.84 -9.42
N GLY A 139 -15.68 9.56 -9.75
CA GLY A 139 -16.12 8.98 -11.01
C GLY A 139 -15.08 8.95 -12.13
N ALA A 140 -13.85 9.42 -11.91
CA ALA A 140 -12.77 9.30 -12.91
C ALA A 140 -12.36 7.82 -13.08
N VAL A 141 -12.28 7.38 -14.33
CA VAL A 141 -11.80 6.04 -14.72
C VAL A 141 -10.54 6.20 -15.55
N GLY A 142 -9.41 5.74 -15.01
CA GLY A 142 -8.14 5.72 -15.74
C GLY A 142 -8.01 4.47 -16.60
N THR A 143 -7.51 4.65 -17.82
CA THR A 143 -7.07 3.56 -18.71
C THR A 143 -5.62 3.78 -19.10
N ILE A 144 -5.02 2.82 -19.79
CA ILE A 144 -3.66 2.97 -20.33
C ILE A 144 -3.62 4.13 -21.32
N GLU A 145 -4.66 4.26 -22.17
CA GLU A 145 -4.76 5.30 -23.19
C GLU A 145 -5.16 6.67 -22.62
N ASN A 146 -5.86 6.66 -21.49
CA ASN A 146 -6.33 7.88 -20.83
C ASN A 146 -6.07 7.81 -19.31
N PRO A 147 -4.82 8.00 -18.86
CA PRO A 147 -4.46 7.94 -17.46
C PRO A 147 -5.07 9.10 -16.67
N ILE A 148 -5.40 8.88 -15.39
CA ILE A 148 -5.94 9.92 -14.49
C ILE A 148 -4.92 11.06 -14.26
N ASN A 149 -3.62 10.75 -14.30
CA ASN A 149 -2.55 11.74 -14.19
C ASN A 149 -1.32 11.33 -15.02
N ASN A 150 -0.41 12.27 -15.20
CA ASN A 150 0.85 12.08 -15.93
C ASN A 150 2.06 12.00 -15.00
N SER A 151 1.87 11.59 -13.76
CA SER A 151 2.96 11.45 -12.79
C SER A 151 3.96 10.39 -13.22
N LYS A 152 5.25 10.67 -12.97
CA LYS A 152 6.37 9.75 -13.16
C LYS A 152 6.92 9.23 -11.82
N GLY A 153 6.17 9.41 -10.74
CA GLY A 153 6.54 8.91 -9.41
C GLY A 153 6.45 7.39 -9.31
N CYS A 154 7.10 6.83 -8.31
CA CYS A 154 7.18 5.39 -8.06
C CYS A 154 5.89 4.74 -7.54
N GLY A 155 4.88 5.53 -7.18
CA GLY A 155 3.64 5.06 -6.54
C GLY A 155 2.90 3.93 -7.29
N GLY A 156 3.15 3.75 -8.58
CA GLY A 156 2.62 2.62 -9.35
C GLY A 156 3.40 1.32 -9.14
N VAL A 157 4.73 1.41 -9.09
CA VAL A 157 5.61 0.22 -9.04
C VAL A 157 5.78 -0.34 -7.63
N MET A 158 5.76 0.50 -6.60
CA MET A 158 5.97 0.11 -5.20
C MET A 158 4.99 -0.96 -4.69
N ARG A 159 3.81 -1.05 -5.29
CA ARG A 159 2.67 -1.86 -4.80
C ARG A 159 2.34 -3.08 -5.65
N VAL A 160 3.17 -3.41 -6.66
CA VAL A 160 2.89 -4.49 -7.61
C VAL A 160 3.84 -5.68 -7.50
N ALA A 161 4.54 -5.83 -6.40
CA ALA A 161 5.51 -6.90 -6.16
C ALA A 161 4.87 -8.30 -5.96
N LEU A 162 3.54 -8.44 -5.96
CA LEU A 162 2.77 -9.66 -5.66
C LEU A 162 2.47 -10.49 -6.89
#